data_dfdc746e3f6bb596c5203cde2ab8127d
#
_entry.id   dfdc746e3f6bb596c5203cde2ab8127d
#
_cell.length_a   1.000
_cell.length_b   1.000
_cell.length_c   1.000
_cell.angle_alpha   90.00
_cell.angle_beta   90.00
_cell.angle_gamma   90.00
#
_symmetry.space_group_name_H-M   'P 1'
#
loop_
_entity.id
_entity.type
_entity.pdbx_description
1 polymer ?
#
loop_
_entity_poly.entity_id
_entity_poly.type
_entity_poly.pdbx_seq_one_letter_code
_entity_poly.pdbx_strand_id
1 'polypeptide(L)'
;MRIITDFDGPIMDLSDRYYHVYQLCLDKVKQPNQSINILSKDKFWAYKQAQVAEQQVGIESGLTATQAEVFKNLRDRHAHQLQYLSFDRVVPGSIAALAKIQASGSDLLVMTLRRTCELIPAFDRYNLAQFFPPHHRYCLPDDYVKHGDVAAKTQLMTTSLTELKPDPDTWMIGDTEADIIAAQTHDIRVIGVLSGIRDRDRLAQYQPDKIVSNLAEAVDFIFDRSR
;
A
#
# COMPACT_ATOMS: atom_id res chain seq x y z
N MET A 1 12.87 17.65 10.53
CA MET A 1 12.09 17.10 9.40
C MET A 1 11.47 15.77 9.82
N ARG A 2 10.22 15.56 9.47
CA ARG A 2 9.49 14.30 9.71
C ARG A 2 9.08 13.65 8.39
N ILE A 3 9.28 12.33 8.29
CA ILE A 3 8.86 11.54 7.15
C ILE A 3 7.90 10.46 7.63
N ILE A 4 6.66 10.51 7.12
CA ILE A 4 5.63 9.51 7.33
C ILE A 4 5.56 8.68 6.05
N THR A 5 5.70 7.37 6.14
CA THR A 5 5.58 6.49 4.98
C THR A 5 4.42 5.51 5.16
N ASP A 6 3.64 5.26 4.09
CA ASP A 6 2.82 4.06 4.08
C ASP A 6 3.71 2.82 4.09
N PHE A 7 3.13 1.69 4.44
CA PHE A 7 3.80 0.40 4.51
C PHE A 7 3.70 -0.36 3.19
N ASP A 8 2.47 -0.54 2.71
CA ASP A 8 2.18 -1.19 1.45
C ASP A 8 2.47 -0.23 0.29
N GLY A 9 3.15 -0.70 -0.74
CA GLY A 9 3.59 0.13 -1.86
C GLY A 9 4.97 0.76 -1.65
N PRO A 10 5.19 1.66 -0.69
CA PRO A 10 6.52 2.22 -0.44
C PRO A 10 7.54 1.20 0.09
N ILE A 11 7.15 0.35 1.06
CA ILE A 11 8.06 -0.60 1.72
C ILE A 11 7.81 -2.03 1.23
N MET A 12 6.54 -2.44 1.10
CA MET A 12 6.16 -3.79 0.73
C MET A 12 5.50 -3.85 -0.65
N ASP A 13 6.02 -4.71 -1.51
CA ASP A 13 5.41 -5.10 -2.78
C ASP A 13 4.39 -6.22 -2.53
N LEU A 14 3.15 -5.96 -2.93
CA LEU A 14 1.99 -6.83 -2.76
C LEU A 14 1.68 -7.65 -4.02
N SER A 15 2.41 -7.47 -5.09
CA SER A 15 2.05 -7.99 -6.42
C SER A 15 1.97 -9.51 -6.43
N ASP A 16 2.90 -10.21 -5.74
CA ASP A 16 2.88 -11.68 -5.63
C ASP A 16 1.66 -12.18 -4.87
N ARG A 17 1.30 -11.53 -3.75
CA ARG A 17 0.11 -11.89 -2.96
C ARG A 17 -1.16 -11.73 -3.77
N TYR A 18 -1.35 -10.56 -4.37
CA TYR A 18 -2.56 -10.27 -5.16
C TYR A 18 -2.68 -11.20 -6.36
N TYR A 19 -1.57 -11.50 -7.03
CA TYR A 19 -1.57 -12.43 -8.16
C TYR A 19 -1.86 -13.87 -7.73
N HIS A 20 -1.28 -14.33 -6.63
CA HIS A 20 -1.58 -15.65 -6.06
C HIS A 20 -3.07 -15.79 -5.71
N VAL A 21 -3.65 -14.80 -5.02
CA VAL A 21 -5.07 -14.78 -4.65
C VAL A 21 -5.96 -14.70 -5.90
N TYR A 22 -5.55 -13.98 -6.94
CA TYR A 22 -6.24 -13.95 -8.23
C TYR A 22 -6.37 -15.36 -8.82
N GLN A 23 -5.25 -16.09 -8.94
CA GLN A 23 -5.23 -17.45 -9.48
C GLN A 23 -6.07 -18.42 -8.63
N LEU A 24 -5.92 -18.35 -7.32
CA LEU A 24 -6.70 -19.14 -6.36
C LEU A 24 -8.21 -18.92 -6.53
N CYS A 25 -8.64 -17.67 -6.67
CA CYS A 25 -10.06 -17.34 -6.81
C CYS A 25 -10.62 -17.80 -8.17
N LEU A 26 -9.84 -17.71 -9.26
CA LEU A 26 -10.22 -18.27 -10.55
C LEU A 26 -10.44 -19.78 -10.46
N ASP A 27 -9.52 -20.49 -9.83
CA ASP A 27 -9.61 -21.94 -9.68
C ASP A 27 -10.83 -22.38 -8.86
N LYS A 28 -11.18 -21.61 -7.83
CA LYS A 28 -12.37 -21.86 -6.99
C LYS A 28 -13.70 -21.62 -7.70
N VAL A 29 -13.74 -20.74 -8.68
CA VAL A 29 -14.98 -20.26 -9.31
C VAL A 29 -15.25 -20.95 -10.66
N LYS A 30 -14.19 -21.38 -11.36
CA LYS A 30 -14.34 -22.06 -12.65
C LYS A 30 -15.14 -23.36 -12.51
N GLN A 31 -15.90 -23.70 -13.54
CA GLN A 31 -16.57 -25.01 -13.63
C GLN A 31 -15.62 -26.10 -14.14
N PRO A 32 -15.91 -27.36 -13.89
CA PRO A 32 -15.18 -28.46 -14.51
C PRO A 32 -15.14 -28.29 -16.04
N ASN A 33 -13.97 -28.47 -16.65
CA ASN A 33 -13.69 -28.29 -18.07
C ASN A 33 -13.89 -26.89 -18.67
N GLN A 34 -14.12 -25.85 -17.83
CA GLN A 34 -14.14 -24.48 -18.32
C GLN A 34 -12.72 -24.03 -18.64
N SER A 35 -12.52 -23.53 -19.86
CA SER A 35 -11.25 -22.91 -20.26
C SER A 35 -11.11 -21.55 -19.57
N ILE A 36 -10.02 -21.36 -18.83
CA ILE A 36 -9.66 -20.13 -18.16
C ILE A 36 -8.40 -19.55 -18.78
N ASN A 37 -8.44 -18.28 -19.11
CA ASN A 37 -7.29 -17.50 -19.54
C ASN A 37 -6.66 -16.79 -18.31
N ILE A 38 -5.61 -17.37 -17.75
CA ILE A 38 -4.87 -16.74 -16.65
C ILE A 38 -4.03 -15.61 -17.24
N LEU A 39 -4.33 -14.37 -16.81
CA LEU A 39 -3.55 -13.21 -17.22
C LEU A 39 -2.09 -13.35 -16.70
N SER A 40 -1.13 -12.82 -17.45
CA SER A 40 0.23 -12.70 -16.92
C SER A 40 0.25 -11.82 -15.67
N LYS A 41 1.24 -12.01 -14.78
CA LYS A 41 1.38 -11.21 -13.57
C LYS A 41 1.43 -9.71 -13.89
N ASP A 42 2.20 -9.33 -14.90
CA ASP A 42 2.36 -7.92 -15.30
C ASP A 42 1.04 -7.31 -15.79
N LYS A 43 0.27 -8.04 -16.62
CA LYS A 43 -1.04 -7.57 -17.09
C LYS A 43 -2.03 -7.47 -15.94
N PHE A 44 -2.08 -8.46 -15.06
CA PHE A 44 -2.93 -8.44 -13.87
C PHE A 44 -2.57 -7.25 -12.96
N TRP A 45 -1.26 -7.02 -12.73
CA TRP A 45 -0.79 -5.93 -11.87
C TRP A 45 -1.11 -4.56 -12.48
N ALA A 46 -0.91 -4.39 -13.79
CA ALA A 46 -1.31 -3.17 -14.49
C ALA A 46 -2.83 -2.88 -14.34
N TYR A 47 -3.68 -3.91 -14.43
CA TYR A 47 -5.11 -3.76 -14.18
C TYR A 47 -5.41 -3.35 -12.74
N LYS A 48 -4.68 -3.90 -11.76
CA LYS A 48 -4.82 -3.53 -10.37
C LYS A 48 -4.44 -2.07 -10.14
N GLN A 49 -3.33 -1.63 -10.71
CA GLN A 49 -2.86 -0.25 -10.62
C GLN A 49 -3.81 0.75 -11.30
N ALA A 50 -4.38 0.38 -12.44
CA ALA A 50 -5.39 1.16 -13.15
C ALA A 50 -6.79 1.10 -12.54
N GLN A 51 -6.97 0.39 -11.41
CA GLN A 51 -8.29 0.19 -10.76
C GLN A 51 -9.35 -0.43 -11.69
N VAL A 52 -8.94 -1.33 -12.60
CA VAL A 52 -9.92 -2.10 -13.37
C VAL A 52 -10.77 -2.93 -12.40
N ALA A 53 -12.09 -2.89 -12.62
CA ALA A 53 -13.02 -3.59 -11.74
C ALA A 53 -12.73 -5.10 -11.68
N GLU A 54 -12.76 -5.68 -10.48
CA GLU A 54 -12.44 -7.11 -10.28
C GLU A 54 -13.35 -8.03 -11.11
N GLN A 55 -14.63 -7.64 -11.33
CA GLN A 55 -15.52 -8.39 -12.23
C GLN A 55 -15.00 -8.40 -13.67
N GLN A 56 -14.48 -7.27 -14.16
CA GLN A 56 -13.94 -7.16 -15.51
C GLN A 56 -12.68 -8.04 -15.65
N VAL A 57 -11.82 -8.07 -14.64
CA VAL A 57 -10.65 -8.96 -14.58
C VAL A 57 -11.10 -10.43 -14.67
N GLY A 58 -12.15 -10.80 -13.95
CA GLY A 58 -12.75 -12.15 -14.01
C GLY A 58 -13.30 -12.50 -15.38
N ILE A 59 -14.03 -11.59 -16.03
CA ILE A 59 -14.60 -11.78 -17.38
C ILE A 59 -13.48 -11.98 -18.41
N GLU A 60 -12.43 -11.16 -18.39
CA GLU A 60 -11.28 -11.30 -19.27
C GLU A 60 -10.49 -12.60 -19.06
N SER A 61 -10.61 -13.15 -17.85
CA SER A 61 -10.06 -14.46 -17.53
C SER A 61 -10.94 -15.63 -17.98
N GLY A 62 -12.10 -15.37 -18.63
CA GLY A 62 -12.99 -16.40 -19.16
C GLY A 62 -14.14 -16.81 -18.23
N LEU A 63 -14.38 -16.03 -17.16
CA LEU A 63 -15.56 -16.25 -16.30
C LEU A 63 -16.82 -15.64 -16.92
N THR A 64 -17.97 -16.25 -16.67
CA THR A 64 -19.27 -15.64 -16.94
C THR A 64 -19.51 -14.47 -15.98
N ALA A 65 -20.46 -13.58 -16.28
CA ALA A 65 -20.80 -12.43 -15.41
C ALA A 65 -21.17 -12.88 -13.98
N THR A 66 -21.94 -13.96 -13.84
CA THR A 66 -22.30 -14.52 -12.52
C THR A 66 -21.07 -15.04 -11.76
N GLN A 67 -20.17 -15.74 -12.45
CA GLN A 67 -18.92 -16.21 -11.85
C GLN A 67 -18.00 -15.06 -11.47
N ALA A 68 -17.94 -14.01 -12.29
CA ALA A 68 -17.12 -12.84 -12.03
C ALA A 68 -17.55 -12.08 -10.74
N GLU A 69 -18.84 -12.05 -10.45
CA GLU A 69 -19.33 -11.50 -9.17
C GLU A 69 -18.90 -12.36 -7.96
N VAL A 70 -18.99 -13.67 -8.08
CA VAL A 70 -18.48 -14.58 -7.04
C VAL A 70 -16.97 -14.44 -6.87
N PHE A 71 -16.25 -14.33 -7.98
CA PHE A 71 -14.79 -14.13 -8.00
C PHE A 71 -14.39 -12.85 -7.27
N LYS A 72 -15.04 -11.71 -7.55
CA LYS A 72 -14.81 -10.45 -6.85
C LYS A 72 -14.97 -10.63 -5.35
N ASN A 73 -16.10 -11.19 -4.91
CA ASN A 73 -16.38 -11.39 -3.48
C ASN A 73 -15.36 -12.32 -2.79
N LEU A 74 -14.84 -13.31 -3.49
CA LEU A 74 -13.77 -14.17 -2.98
C LEU A 74 -12.45 -13.41 -2.89
N ARG A 75 -12.11 -12.61 -3.91
CA ARG A 75 -10.92 -11.76 -3.90
C ARG A 75 -10.92 -10.81 -2.69
N ASP A 76 -12.02 -10.11 -2.46
CA ASP A 76 -12.18 -9.17 -1.35
C ASP A 76 -11.97 -9.87 0.02
N ARG A 77 -12.45 -11.11 0.15
CA ARG A 77 -12.28 -11.91 1.38
C ARG A 77 -10.88 -12.46 1.57
N HIS A 78 -10.19 -12.84 0.48
CA HIS A 78 -8.91 -13.54 0.57
C HIS A 78 -7.70 -12.61 0.54
N ALA A 79 -7.76 -11.46 -0.13
CA ALA A 79 -6.60 -10.60 -0.35
C ALA A 79 -5.89 -10.14 0.93
N HIS A 80 -6.62 -10.06 2.05
CA HIS A 80 -6.10 -9.60 3.33
C HIS A 80 -6.02 -10.70 4.40
N GLN A 81 -6.14 -11.98 4.03
CA GLN A 81 -5.98 -13.07 4.99
C GLN A 81 -4.51 -13.28 5.36
N LEU A 82 -4.23 -13.46 6.65
CA LEU A 82 -2.88 -13.58 7.22
C LEU A 82 -2.01 -14.60 6.50
N GLN A 83 -2.58 -15.75 6.10
CA GLN A 83 -1.86 -16.82 5.40
C GLN A 83 -1.22 -16.37 4.07
N TYR A 84 -1.77 -15.35 3.41
CA TYR A 84 -1.26 -14.85 2.14
C TYR A 84 -0.24 -13.71 2.29
N LEU A 85 -0.12 -13.10 3.47
CA LEU A 85 0.86 -12.02 3.71
C LEU A 85 2.31 -12.51 3.54
N SER A 86 2.54 -13.81 3.64
CA SER A 86 3.86 -14.42 3.39
C SER A 86 4.36 -14.27 1.95
N PHE A 87 3.49 -13.92 1.01
CA PHE A 87 3.85 -13.62 -0.38
C PHE A 87 4.37 -12.19 -0.59
N ASP A 88 4.13 -11.28 0.37
CA ASP A 88 4.64 -9.92 0.28
C ASP A 88 6.18 -9.90 0.32
N ARG A 89 6.78 -8.98 -0.44
CA ARG A 89 8.22 -8.79 -0.54
C ARG A 89 8.59 -7.34 -0.25
N VAL A 90 9.79 -7.12 0.23
CA VAL A 90 10.32 -5.77 0.36
C VAL A 90 10.57 -5.18 -1.02
N VAL A 91 10.10 -3.95 -1.25
CA VAL A 91 10.39 -3.20 -2.48
C VAL A 91 11.91 -2.98 -2.59
N PRO A 92 12.54 -3.27 -3.73
CA PRO A 92 13.97 -3.04 -3.91
C PRO A 92 14.38 -1.61 -3.56
N GLY A 93 15.41 -1.48 -2.74
CA GLY A 93 15.94 -0.19 -2.29
C GLY A 93 15.23 0.43 -1.07
N SER A 94 14.05 -0.04 -0.65
CA SER A 94 13.32 0.57 0.47
C SER A 94 14.06 0.48 1.80
N ILE A 95 14.72 -0.65 2.10
CA ILE A 95 15.52 -0.78 3.33
C ILE A 95 16.67 0.24 3.35
N ALA A 96 17.36 0.43 2.24
CA ALA A 96 18.43 1.43 2.14
C ALA A 96 17.88 2.86 2.30
N ALA A 97 16.70 3.14 1.75
CA ALA A 97 16.02 4.42 1.91
C ALA A 97 15.64 4.68 3.38
N LEU A 98 15.08 3.69 4.07
CA LEU A 98 14.78 3.77 5.51
C LEU A 98 16.05 4.03 6.35
N ALA A 99 17.13 3.32 6.05
CA ALA A 99 18.43 3.54 6.71
C ALA A 99 18.98 4.95 6.44
N LYS A 100 18.81 5.49 5.23
CA LYS A 100 19.19 6.86 4.87
C LYS A 100 18.40 7.89 5.67
N ILE A 101 17.08 7.71 5.84
CA ILE A 101 16.26 8.58 6.68
C ILE A 101 16.73 8.52 8.14
N GLN A 102 16.95 7.34 8.68
CA GLN A 102 17.42 7.15 10.05
C GLN A 102 18.79 7.82 10.28
N ALA A 103 19.73 7.65 9.35
CA ALA A 103 21.06 8.24 9.42
C ALA A 103 21.04 9.79 9.36
N SER A 104 20.02 10.38 8.75
CA SER A 104 19.86 11.84 8.70
C SER A 104 19.36 12.45 10.02
N GLY A 105 18.93 11.63 10.99
CA GLY A 105 18.31 12.10 12.22
C GLY A 105 16.88 12.61 12.04
N SER A 106 16.26 12.40 10.88
CA SER A 106 14.85 12.72 10.64
C SER A 106 13.93 11.81 11.44
N ASP A 107 12.79 12.35 11.86
CA ASP A 107 11.74 11.61 12.54
C ASP A 107 10.99 10.72 11.53
N LEU A 108 11.08 9.39 11.66
CA LEU A 108 10.55 8.43 10.71
C LEU A 108 9.39 7.64 11.33
N LEU A 109 8.22 7.70 10.66
CA LEU A 109 7.01 7.00 11.08
C LEU A 109 6.48 6.11 9.96
N VAL A 110 5.85 4.99 10.34
CA VAL A 110 5.03 4.20 9.43
C VAL A 110 3.54 4.42 9.77
N MET A 111 2.74 4.65 8.72
CA MET A 111 1.29 4.82 8.83
C MET A 111 0.60 3.91 7.82
N THR A 112 -0.11 2.89 8.28
CA THR A 112 -0.67 1.84 7.42
C THR A 112 -2.10 1.48 7.82
N LEU A 113 -2.89 1.05 6.83
CA LEU A 113 -4.21 0.46 7.08
C LEU A 113 -4.15 -1.05 7.37
N ARG A 114 -2.96 -1.63 7.50
CA ARG A 114 -2.82 -2.97 8.09
C ARG A 114 -3.21 -2.93 9.55
N ARG A 115 -3.82 -4.01 10.01
CA ARG A 115 -4.01 -4.27 11.44
C ARG A 115 -2.69 -4.64 12.09
N THR A 116 -2.61 -4.53 13.40
CA THR A 116 -1.40 -4.91 14.14
C THR A 116 -0.97 -6.34 13.85
N CYS A 117 -1.89 -7.30 13.86
CA CYS A 117 -1.62 -8.71 13.54
C CYS A 117 -1.14 -8.95 12.10
N GLU A 118 -1.46 -8.04 11.17
CA GLU A 118 -1.02 -8.08 9.77
C GLU A 118 0.34 -7.42 9.56
N LEU A 119 0.72 -6.49 10.44
CA LEU A 119 1.96 -5.73 10.37
C LEU A 119 3.14 -6.48 10.99
N ILE A 120 2.93 -7.04 12.19
CA ILE A 120 3.99 -7.69 12.98
C ILE A 120 4.75 -8.78 12.21
N PRO A 121 4.12 -9.72 11.49
CA PRO A 121 4.86 -10.76 10.77
C PRO A 121 5.86 -10.22 9.73
N ALA A 122 5.54 -9.11 9.07
CA ALA A 122 6.46 -8.47 8.12
C ALA A 122 7.60 -7.74 8.86
N PHE A 123 7.30 -7.10 9.98
CA PHE A 123 8.29 -6.46 10.84
C PHE A 123 9.31 -7.45 11.35
N ASP A 124 8.89 -8.61 11.82
CA ASP A 124 9.77 -9.67 12.31
C ASP A 124 10.60 -10.27 11.16
N ARG A 125 9.95 -10.56 10.02
CA ARG A 125 10.59 -11.18 8.87
C ARG A 125 11.72 -10.33 8.26
N TYR A 126 11.53 -9.00 8.23
CA TYR A 126 12.45 -8.08 7.55
C TYR A 126 13.19 -7.16 8.52
N ASN A 127 13.10 -7.43 9.83
CA ASN A 127 13.75 -6.64 10.89
C ASN A 127 13.43 -5.14 10.81
N LEU A 128 12.16 -4.80 10.54
CA LEU A 128 11.74 -3.41 10.35
C LEU A 128 11.58 -2.64 11.66
N ALA A 129 11.52 -3.35 12.79
CA ALA A 129 11.42 -2.74 14.11
C ALA A 129 12.60 -1.79 14.43
N GLN A 130 13.76 -2.00 13.80
CA GLN A 130 14.91 -1.12 13.94
C GLN A 130 14.67 0.30 13.41
N PHE A 131 13.78 0.47 12.42
CA PHE A 131 13.43 1.76 11.83
C PHE A 131 12.22 2.41 12.50
N PHE A 132 11.32 1.60 13.02
CA PHE A 132 10.04 2.05 13.56
C PHE A 132 9.85 1.54 14.99
N PRO A 133 10.25 2.29 16.01
CA PRO A 133 9.93 1.95 17.39
C PRO A 133 8.41 1.96 17.61
N PRO A 134 7.88 1.31 18.65
CA PRO A 134 6.42 1.13 18.83
C PRO A 134 5.59 2.40 18.72
N HIS A 135 6.10 3.53 19.27
CA HIS A 135 5.43 4.84 19.25
C HIS A 135 5.50 5.57 17.89
N HIS A 136 6.18 5.00 16.90
CA HIS A 136 6.23 5.49 15.51
C HIS A 136 5.48 4.58 14.53
N ARG A 137 4.61 3.71 15.04
CA ARG A 137 3.79 2.79 14.25
C ARG A 137 2.32 3.15 14.37
N TYR A 138 1.77 3.74 13.33
CA TYR A 138 0.35 4.06 13.24
C TYR A 138 -0.32 3.04 12.33
N CYS A 139 -1.04 2.10 12.93
CA CYS A 139 -1.75 1.02 12.25
C CYS A 139 -3.14 0.83 12.84
N LEU A 140 -3.98 0.06 12.17
CA LEU A 140 -5.33 -0.21 12.66
C LEU A 140 -5.29 -1.24 13.81
N PRO A 141 -6.15 -1.12 14.84
CA PRO A 141 -6.34 -2.17 15.82
C PRO A 141 -6.94 -3.44 15.20
N ASP A 142 -6.73 -4.59 15.83
CA ASP A 142 -7.11 -5.89 15.28
C ASP A 142 -8.63 -6.08 15.14
N ASP A 143 -9.41 -5.38 15.95
CA ASP A 143 -10.88 -5.36 15.93
C ASP A 143 -11.47 -4.24 15.04
N TYR A 144 -10.65 -3.48 14.34
CA TYR A 144 -11.13 -2.38 13.51
C TYR A 144 -12.07 -2.86 12.41
N VAL A 145 -13.25 -2.23 12.35
CA VAL A 145 -14.22 -2.41 11.27
C VAL A 145 -13.97 -1.35 10.20
N LYS A 146 -13.63 -1.79 9.01
CA LYS A 146 -13.24 -0.89 7.91
C LYS A 146 -14.44 -0.12 7.35
N HIS A 147 -14.38 1.23 7.42
CA HIS A 147 -15.41 2.14 6.92
C HIS A 147 -14.96 2.99 5.73
N GLY A 148 -13.84 2.64 5.11
CA GLY A 148 -13.24 3.34 3.96
C GLY A 148 -11.79 3.75 4.23
N ASP A 149 -10.97 3.63 3.20
CA ASP A 149 -9.51 3.81 3.32
C ASP A 149 -9.13 5.26 3.60
N VAL A 150 -9.76 6.21 2.89
CA VAL A 150 -9.50 7.65 3.07
C VAL A 150 -9.81 8.09 4.50
N ALA A 151 -11.01 7.76 5.01
CA ALA A 151 -11.41 8.15 6.35
C ALA A 151 -10.49 7.55 7.42
N ALA A 152 -10.15 6.27 7.30
CA ALA A 152 -9.26 5.59 8.23
C ALA A 152 -7.85 6.19 8.22
N LYS A 153 -7.29 6.46 7.04
CA LYS A 153 -5.95 7.05 6.91
C LYS A 153 -5.91 8.48 7.45
N THR A 154 -6.94 9.29 7.17
CA THR A 154 -7.08 10.65 7.71
C THR A 154 -7.17 10.63 9.24
N GLN A 155 -7.91 9.67 9.81
CA GLN A 155 -7.99 9.51 11.28
C GLN A 155 -6.63 9.14 11.90
N LEU A 156 -5.88 8.21 11.28
CA LEU A 156 -4.53 7.87 11.74
C LEU A 156 -3.59 9.08 11.66
N MET A 157 -3.69 9.88 10.59
CA MET A 157 -2.91 11.11 10.45
C MET A 157 -3.25 12.11 11.56
N THR A 158 -4.53 12.36 11.82
CA THR A 158 -4.99 13.23 12.91
C THR A 158 -4.44 12.78 14.26
N THR A 159 -4.52 11.47 14.54
CA THR A 159 -3.99 10.87 15.78
C THR A 159 -2.49 11.12 15.90
N SER A 160 -1.71 10.82 14.86
CA SER A 160 -0.26 10.98 14.88
C SER A 160 0.16 12.44 15.12
N LEU A 161 -0.52 13.39 14.48
CA LEU A 161 -0.22 14.82 14.64
C LEU A 161 -0.62 15.37 16.01
N THR A 162 -1.60 14.74 16.68
CA THR A 162 -1.98 15.12 18.05
C THR A 162 -0.99 14.60 19.09
N GLU A 163 -0.42 13.42 18.87
CA GLU A 163 0.50 12.76 19.79
C GLU A 163 1.96 13.26 19.66
N LEU A 164 2.32 13.73 18.48
CA LEU A 164 3.68 14.12 18.15
C LEU A 164 3.86 15.65 18.22
N LYS A 165 5.09 16.08 18.49
CA LYS A 165 5.43 17.50 18.44
C LYS A 165 5.22 18.03 17.01
N PRO A 166 4.66 19.23 16.84
CA PRO A 166 4.54 19.84 15.52
C PRO A 166 5.89 19.92 14.81
N ASP A 167 5.92 19.54 13.54
CA ASP A 167 7.09 19.71 12.66
C ASP A 167 6.60 20.26 11.32
N PRO A 168 6.90 21.52 10.97
CA PRO A 168 6.43 22.14 9.73
C PRO A 168 7.07 21.53 8.49
N ASP A 169 8.18 20.78 8.66
CA ASP A 169 8.85 20.06 7.57
C ASP A 169 8.46 18.58 7.61
N THR A 170 7.14 18.32 7.49
CA THR A 170 6.57 16.98 7.45
C THR A 170 6.23 16.58 6.02
N TRP A 171 6.57 15.34 5.66
CA TRP A 171 6.26 14.70 4.37
C TRP A 171 5.50 13.40 4.58
N MET A 172 4.51 13.15 3.72
CA MET A 172 3.88 11.84 3.55
C MET A 172 4.39 11.19 2.26
N ILE A 173 4.66 9.87 2.31
CA ILE A 173 4.99 9.06 1.13
C ILE A 173 4.01 7.89 1.10
N GLY A 174 3.24 7.77 0.02
CA GLY A 174 2.23 6.70 -0.12
C GLY A 174 1.95 6.37 -1.57
N ASP A 175 1.15 5.35 -1.81
CA ASP A 175 0.85 4.83 -3.15
C ASP A 175 -0.63 4.90 -3.52
N THR A 176 -1.47 5.50 -2.66
CA THR A 176 -2.91 5.57 -2.86
C THR A 176 -3.49 6.97 -2.64
N GLU A 177 -4.72 7.14 -3.12
CA GLU A 177 -5.54 8.32 -2.84
C GLU A 177 -5.74 8.58 -1.34
N ALA A 178 -5.76 7.52 -0.53
CA ALA A 178 -5.95 7.65 0.92
C ALA A 178 -4.77 8.39 1.57
N ASP A 179 -3.54 8.12 1.12
CA ASP A 179 -2.33 8.77 1.60
C ASP A 179 -2.30 10.25 1.21
N ILE A 180 -2.64 10.53 -0.07
CA ILE A 180 -2.61 11.89 -0.61
C ILE A 180 -3.66 12.76 0.08
N ILE A 181 -4.91 12.28 0.17
CA ILE A 181 -6.01 13.04 0.79
C ILE A 181 -5.75 13.24 2.29
N ALA A 182 -5.26 12.21 3.00
CA ALA A 182 -4.93 12.33 4.42
C ALA A 182 -3.86 13.40 4.66
N ALA A 183 -2.80 13.43 3.86
CA ALA A 183 -1.75 14.44 3.97
C ALA A 183 -2.28 15.86 3.65
N GLN A 184 -3.01 16.01 2.53
CA GLN A 184 -3.57 17.29 2.10
C GLN A 184 -4.58 17.86 3.09
N THR A 185 -5.37 17.01 3.77
CA THR A 185 -6.32 17.43 4.81
C THR A 185 -5.63 18.13 5.98
N HIS A 186 -4.33 17.87 6.18
CA HIS A 186 -3.52 18.43 7.25
C HIS A 186 -2.39 19.36 6.76
N ASP A 187 -2.49 19.86 5.52
CA ASP A 187 -1.48 20.73 4.91
C ASP A 187 -0.06 20.12 4.88
N ILE A 188 0.05 18.78 4.84
CA ILE A 188 1.30 18.02 4.76
C ILE A 188 1.65 17.76 3.29
N ARG A 189 2.91 18.02 2.94
CA ARG A 189 3.43 17.69 1.60
C ARG A 189 3.40 16.19 1.36
N VAL A 190 3.06 15.76 0.13
CA VAL A 190 2.88 14.34 -0.18
C VAL A 190 3.53 13.93 -1.50
N ILE A 191 4.23 12.80 -1.45
CA ILE A 191 4.83 12.16 -2.63
C ILE A 191 4.10 10.84 -2.90
N GLY A 192 3.58 10.69 -4.12
CA GLY A 192 3.04 9.44 -4.62
C GLY A 192 4.15 8.53 -5.16
N VAL A 193 4.12 7.24 -4.83
CA VAL A 193 5.07 6.23 -5.36
C VAL A 193 4.37 5.21 -6.25
N LEU A 194 5.04 4.83 -7.35
CA LEU A 194 4.52 3.90 -8.36
C LEU A 194 4.83 2.43 -8.03
N SER A 195 5.54 2.17 -6.94
CA SER A 195 5.82 0.80 -6.46
C SER A 195 4.61 0.10 -5.84
N GLY A 196 3.48 0.78 -5.68
CA GLY A 196 2.27 0.25 -5.06
C GLY A 196 1.11 -0.03 -6.03
N ILE A 197 -0.12 0.08 -5.51
CA ILE A 197 -1.35 -0.37 -6.18
C ILE A 197 -2.06 0.68 -7.04
N ARG A 198 -1.43 1.84 -7.29
CA ARG A 198 -1.93 2.86 -8.23
C ARG A 198 -0.90 3.19 -9.29
N ASP A 199 -1.36 3.40 -10.51
CA ASP A 199 -0.55 3.96 -11.59
C ASP A 199 -0.45 5.49 -11.48
N ARG A 200 0.37 6.07 -12.37
CA ARG A 200 0.60 7.52 -12.42
C ARG A 200 -0.67 8.31 -12.66
N ASP A 201 -1.53 7.84 -13.56
CA ASP A 201 -2.75 8.57 -13.95
C ASP A 201 -3.74 8.61 -12.79
N ARG A 202 -3.82 7.53 -12.01
CA ARG A 202 -4.65 7.48 -10.80
C ARG A 202 -4.13 8.41 -9.70
N LEU A 203 -2.84 8.38 -9.41
CA LEU A 203 -2.25 9.27 -8.40
C LEU A 203 -2.33 10.74 -8.81
N ALA A 204 -2.13 11.07 -10.09
CA ALA A 204 -2.16 12.43 -10.59
C ALA A 204 -3.52 13.13 -10.42
N GLN A 205 -4.61 12.37 -10.38
CA GLN A 205 -5.96 12.92 -10.12
C GLN A 205 -6.08 13.62 -8.76
N TYR A 206 -5.25 13.23 -7.80
CA TYR A 206 -5.24 13.79 -6.44
C TYR A 206 -4.15 14.84 -6.22
N GLN A 207 -3.40 15.18 -7.26
CA GLN A 207 -2.42 16.28 -7.29
C GLN A 207 -1.40 16.23 -6.13
N PRO A 208 -0.67 15.11 -5.91
CA PRO A 208 0.42 15.11 -4.94
C PRO A 208 1.53 16.10 -5.38
N ASP A 209 2.36 16.55 -4.45
CA ASP A 209 3.50 17.45 -4.76
C ASP A 209 4.49 16.84 -5.76
N LYS A 210 4.61 15.50 -5.75
CA LYS A 210 5.46 14.75 -6.67
C LYS A 210 4.95 13.33 -6.85
N ILE A 211 5.23 12.73 -8.01
CA ILE A 211 5.07 11.28 -8.25
C ILE A 211 6.42 10.73 -8.71
N VAL A 212 6.92 9.71 -8.02
CA VAL A 212 8.21 9.06 -8.26
C VAL A 212 8.04 7.54 -8.34
N SER A 213 9.10 6.81 -8.70
CA SER A 213 9.01 5.36 -8.90
C SER A 213 8.84 4.59 -7.59
N ASN A 214 9.54 4.99 -6.51
CA ASN A 214 9.61 4.24 -5.26
C ASN A 214 10.05 5.11 -4.07
N LEU A 215 10.14 4.50 -2.90
CA LEU A 215 10.56 5.16 -1.66
C LEU A 215 11.98 5.78 -1.77
N ALA A 216 12.92 5.12 -2.46
CA ALA A 216 14.29 5.63 -2.56
C ALA A 216 14.33 6.97 -3.32
N GLU A 217 13.63 7.05 -4.47
CA GLU A 217 13.51 8.31 -5.21
C GLU A 217 12.77 9.40 -4.42
N ALA A 218 11.75 9.02 -3.63
CA ALA A 218 11.06 9.97 -2.76
C ALA A 218 11.98 10.58 -1.71
N VAL A 219 12.79 9.74 -1.06
CA VAL A 219 13.76 10.16 -0.05
C VAL A 219 14.85 11.05 -0.66
N ASP A 220 15.36 10.70 -1.83
CA ASP A 220 16.33 11.51 -2.57
C ASP A 220 15.77 12.89 -2.88
N PHE A 221 14.55 12.96 -3.41
CA PHE A 221 13.88 14.22 -3.72
C PHE A 221 13.66 15.11 -2.47
N ILE A 222 13.27 14.53 -1.33
CA ILE A 222 13.06 15.27 -0.09
C ILE A 222 14.40 15.88 0.38
N PHE A 223 15.46 15.09 0.40
CA PHE A 223 16.75 15.54 0.91
C PHE A 223 17.47 16.54 0.00
N ASP A 224 17.26 16.47 -1.33
CA ASP A 224 17.80 17.45 -2.26
C ASP A 224 17.13 18.83 -2.12
N ARG A 225 15.89 18.89 -1.66
CA ARG A 225 15.18 20.16 -1.40
C ARG A 225 15.53 20.79 -0.05
N SER A 226 16.11 20.03 0.86
CA SER A 226 16.48 20.48 2.20
C SER A 226 17.92 21.00 2.28
N ARG A 227 18.64 20.99 1.15
CA ARG A 227 19.98 21.60 0.96
C ARG A 227 19.86 23.01 0.43
#